data_4b5648ebb97d1eaed8fe811d7b67e09b
#
_entry.id   4b5648ebb97d1eaed8fe811d7b67e09b
#
_cell.length_a   1.000
_cell.length_b   1.000
_cell.length_c   1.000
_cell.angle_alpha   90.00
_cell.angle_beta   90.00
_cell.angle_gamma   90.00
#
_symmetry.space_group_name_H-M   'P 1'
#
loop_
_entity.id
_entity.type
_entity.pdbx_description
1 polymer ?
#
loop_
_entity_poly.entity_id
_entity_poly.type
_entity_poly.pdbx_seq_one_letter_code
_entity_poly.pdbx_strand_id
1 'polypeptide(L)'
;LPNGFRAVLPADTEVDVNIKDGQATVNFSKEFASYQPEDELKILQAVTWTLTQFDSINAVKLQMNGHELKEMPVNKTPIVNEVSRANGINIDTSSVTDITNTVALTVYYLGGESDNYYYVPVTKRISSEEDNMVEAVVHELVKGPNNSSNLLTEFMPDLALLTEPKITNDGKVSLNFNENIYGSFEQEIVSETLIDALVLSLTEQKD
;
A
#
# COMPACT_ATOMS: atom_id res chain seq x y z
N LEU A 1 5.96 19.07 -6.34
CA LEU A 1 5.89 17.78 -5.63
C LEU A 1 6.77 17.86 -4.39
N PRO A 2 6.42 17.20 -3.28
CA PRO A 2 7.29 17.09 -2.11
C PRO A 2 8.64 16.44 -2.47
N ASN A 3 9.66 16.67 -1.62
CA ASN A 3 10.96 16.03 -1.79
C ASN A 3 10.81 14.50 -1.81
N GLY A 4 11.45 13.83 -2.77
CA GLY A 4 11.34 12.38 -2.96
C GLY A 4 10.19 11.94 -3.89
N PHE A 5 9.27 12.83 -4.26
CA PHE A 5 8.23 12.54 -5.25
C PHE A 5 8.63 12.99 -6.64
N ARG A 6 8.30 12.21 -7.63
CA ARG A 6 8.43 12.57 -9.04
C ARG A 6 7.20 12.17 -9.84
N ALA A 7 6.92 12.89 -10.90
CA ALA A 7 5.92 12.46 -11.85
C ALA A 7 6.43 11.21 -12.59
N VAL A 8 5.62 10.16 -12.63
CA VAL A 8 5.98 8.90 -13.29
C VAL A 8 5.32 8.75 -14.66
N LEU A 9 4.20 9.44 -14.89
CA LEU A 9 3.58 9.48 -16.23
C LEU A 9 4.41 10.33 -17.17
N PRO A 10 4.64 9.89 -18.42
CA PRO A 10 5.32 10.68 -19.44
C PRO A 10 4.63 12.02 -19.68
N ALA A 11 5.43 13.04 -20.00
CA ALA A 11 4.92 14.33 -20.43
C ALA A 11 4.01 14.15 -21.67
N ASP A 12 3.03 15.05 -21.81
CA ASP A 12 2.08 15.08 -22.93
C ASP A 12 1.16 13.84 -23.04
N THR A 13 1.14 12.95 -22.02
CA THR A 13 0.17 11.85 -21.95
C THR A 13 -1.23 12.42 -21.71
N GLU A 14 -2.11 12.24 -22.68
CA GLU A 14 -3.54 12.51 -22.51
C GLU A 14 -4.21 11.31 -21.83
N VAL A 15 -5.15 11.60 -20.94
CA VAL A 15 -5.84 10.59 -20.12
C VAL A 15 -7.34 10.83 -20.18
N ASP A 16 -8.10 9.80 -20.54
CA ASP A 16 -9.55 9.77 -20.43
C ASP A 16 -9.97 8.65 -19.47
N VAL A 17 -10.91 8.94 -18.57
CA VAL A 17 -11.35 8.00 -17.54
C VAL A 17 -12.85 7.83 -17.60
N ASN A 18 -13.30 6.58 -17.72
CA ASN A 18 -14.71 6.21 -17.64
C ASN A 18 -14.91 5.25 -16.46
N ILE A 19 -15.90 5.55 -15.61
CA ILE A 19 -16.21 4.73 -14.42
C ILE A 19 -17.57 4.07 -14.62
N LYS A 20 -17.61 2.76 -14.49
CA LYS A 20 -18.82 1.97 -14.58
C LYS A 20 -18.74 0.75 -13.65
N ASP A 21 -19.79 0.53 -12.88
CA ASP A 21 -19.95 -0.66 -12.02
C ASP A 21 -18.74 -0.96 -11.12
N GLY A 22 -18.13 0.09 -10.53
CA GLY A 22 -16.95 -0.05 -9.67
C GLY A 22 -15.61 -0.19 -10.41
N GLN A 23 -15.61 -0.19 -11.74
CA GLN A 23 -14.41 -0.28 -12.55
C GLN A 23 -14.09 1.05 -13.23
N ALA A 24 -12.87 1.54 -13.09
CA ALA A 24 -12.34 2.65 -13.87
C ALA A 24 -11.62 2.14 -15.11
N THR A 25 -12.10 2.51 -16.28
CA THR A 25 -11.38 2.29 -17.55
C THR A 25 -10.57 3.55 -17.87
N VAL A 26 -9.27 3.43 -17.88
CA VAL A 26 -8.32 4.52 -18.17
C VAL A 26 -7.74 4.34 -19.56
N ASN A 27 -7.99 5.30 -20.42
CA ASN A 27 -7.48 5.30 -21.79
C ASN A 27 -6.40 6.37 -21.94
N PHE A 28 -5.20 5.94 -22.25
CA PHE A 28 -4.04 6.80 -22.46
C PHE A 28 -3.80 7.05 -23.95
N SER A 29 -3.23 8.21 -24.25
CA SER A 29 -2.67 8.47 -25.58
C SER A 29 -1.37 7.66 -25.83
N LYS A 30 -0.84 7.67 -27.05
CA LYS A 30 0.37 6.92 -27.42
C LYS A 30 1.63 7.37 -26.66
N GLU A 31 1.66 8.59 -26.19
CA GLU A 31 2.74 9.19 -25.39
C GLU A 31 2.98 8.43 -24.09
N PHE A 32 1.96 7.73 -23.59
CA PHE A 32 2.06 6.85 -22.44
C PHE A 32 3.19 5.82 -22.55
N ALA A 33 3.52 5.35 -23.75
CA ALA A 33 4.60 4.38 -23.96
C ALA A 33 6.02 4.97 -23.91
N SER A 34 6.18 6.25 -23.55
CA SER A 34 7.48 6.96 -23.57
C SER A 34 8.18 7.00 -22.19
N TYR A 35 7.73 6.20 -21.21
CA TYR A 35 8.37 6.11 -19.89
C TYR A 35 9.65 5.26 -19.92
N GLN A 36 10.46 5.41 -18.86
CA GLN A 36 11.66 4.59 -18.67
C GLN A 36 11.26 3.17 -18.22
N PRO A 37 11.92 2.11 -18.70
CA PRO A 37 11.57 0.73 -18.38
C PRO A 37 11.47 0.44 -16.86
N GLU A 38 12.36 1.02 -16.07
CA GLU A 38 12.39 0.88 -14.61
C GLU A 38 11.18 1.51 -13.89
N ASP A 39 10.42 2.36 -14.57
CA ASP A 39 9.25 3.01 -14.01
C ASP A 39 7.95 2.27 -14.27
N GLU A 40 7.97 1.26 -15.16
CA GLU A 40 6.77 0.58 -15.62
C GLU A 40 5.87 0.06 -14.48
N LEU A 41 6.45 -0.67 -13.53
CA LEU A 41 5.71 -1.20 -12.40
C LEU A 41 5.18 -0.07 -11.48
N LYS A 42 5.98 0.98 -11.28
CA LYS A 42 5.59 2.15 -10.47
C LYS A 42 4.42 2.90 -11.11
N ILE A 43 4.41 3.02 -12.43
CA ILE A 43 3.30 3.64 -13.16
C ILE A 43 2.03 2.83 -12.98
N LEU A 44 2.10 1.51 -13.16
CA LEU A 44 0.96 0.63 -12.98
C LEU A 44 0.39 0.73 -11.55
N GLN A 45 1.26 0.67 -10.55
CA GLN A 45 0.90 0.83 -9.15
C GLN A 45 0.31 2.22 -8.87
N ALA A 46 0.94 3.29 -9.32
CA ALA A 46 0.48 4.66 -9.09
C ALA A 46 -0.91 4.90 -9.69
N VAL A 47 -1.15 4.46 -10.92
CA VAL A 47 -2.48 4.59 -11.57
C VAL A 47 -3.53 3.80 -10.79
N THR A 48 -3.23 2.56 -10.45
CA THR A 48 -4.15 1.69 -9.72
C THR A 48 -4.50 2.29 -8.35
N TRP A 49 -3.51 2.63 -7.55
CA TRP A 49 -3.71 3.11 -6.18
C TRP A 49 -4.34 4.50 -6.13
N THR A 50 -4.03 5.38 -7.08
CA THR A 50 -4.68 6.69 -7.18
C THR A 50 -6.17 6.58 -7.46
N LEU A 51 -6.56 5.70 -8.38
CA LEU A 51 -7.97 5.56 -8.74
C LEU A 51 -8.76 4.76 -7.71
N THR A 52 -8.21 3.69 -7.17
CA THR A 52 -8.85 2.89 -6.12
C THR A 52 -8.82 3.58 -4.73
N GLN A 53 -8.32 4.81 -4.63
CA GLN A 53 -8.51 5.66 -3.46
C GLN A 53 -9.98 6.10 -3.29
N PHE A 54 -10.74 6.16 -4.38
CA PHE A 54 -12.15 6.48 -4.34
C PHE A 54 -12.96 5.22 -4.03
N ASP A 55 -13.82 5.27 -3.01
CA ASP A 55 -14.65 4.13 -2.56
C ASP A 55 -15.54 3.53 -3.67
N SER A 56 -15.83 4.30 -4.71
CA SER A 56 -16.61 3.86 -5.85
C SER A 56 -15.81 3.07 -6.89
N ILE A 57 -14.48 2.92 -6.72
CA ILE A 57 -13.60 2.25 -7.69
C ILE A 57 -12.85 1.11 -7.00
N ASN A 58 -13.14 -0.12 -7.42
CA ASN A 58 -12.51 -1.33 -6.89
C ASN A 58 -11.43 -1.87 -7.82
N ALA A 59 -11.51 -1.56 -9.12
CA ALA A 59 -10.62 -2.10 -10.13
C ALA A 59 -10.36 -1.08 -11.24
N VAL A 60 -9.22 -1.25 -11.91
CA VAL A 60 -8.77 -0.39 -13.00
C VAL A 60 -8.46 -1.23 -14.23
N LYS A 61 -9.02 -0.83 -15.36
CA LYS A 61 -8.74 -1.39 -16.68
C LYS A 61 -7.96 -0.37 -17.50
N LEU A 62 -6.86 -0.80 -18.10
CA LEU A 62 -5.98 0.07 -18.86
C LEU A 62 -6.17 -0.08 -20.35
N GLN A 63 -6.22 1.04 -21.06
CA GLN A 63 -6.27 1.13 -22.51
C GLN A 63 -5.23 2.12 -23.02
N MET A 64 -4.83 1.94 -24.27
CA MET A 64 -4.03 2.90 -25.01
C MET A 64 -4.63 3.09 -26.40
N ASN A 65 -4.94 4.34 -26.79
CA ASN A 65 -5.63 4.67 -28.03
C ASN A 65 -6.91 3.85 -28.26
N GLY A 66 -7.70 3.61 -27.20
CA GLY A 66 -8.93 2.84 -27.23
C GLY A 66 -8.75 1.32 -27.26
N HIS A 67 -7.53 0.81 -27.23
CA HIS A 67 -7.24 -0.62 -27.21
C HIS A 67 -6.84 -1.08 -25.81
N GLU A 68 -7.46 -2.17 -25.34
CA GLU A 68 -7.15 -2.76 -24.05
C GLU A 68 -5.69 -3.23 -23.98
N LEU A 69 -5.00 -2.85 -22.90
CA LEU A 69 -3.65 -3.31 -22.61
C LEU A 69 -3.72 -4.65 -21.84
N LYS A 70 -3.15 -5.69 -22.41
CA LYS A 70 -2.93 -7.00 -21.76
C LYS A 70 -1.53 -7.12 -21.16
N GLU A 71 -0.67 -6.20 -21.51
CA GLU A 71 0.69 -6.03 -21.01
C GLU A 71 1.07 -4.57 -21.10
N MET A 72 1.96 -4.14 -20.24
CA MET A 72 2.50 -2.80 -20.28
C MET A 72 3.38 -2.60 -21.54
N PRO A 73 3.37 -1.39 -22.12
CA PRO A 73 3.95 -1.21 -23.46
C PRO A 73 5.46 -1.39 -23.57
N VAL A 74 6.25 -1.14 -22.51
CA VAL A 74 7.73 -1.12 -22.60
C VAL A 74 8.33 -2.45 -22.18
N ASN A 75 8.24 -2.87 -20.90
CA ASN A 75 8.81 -4.13 -20.40
C ASN A 75 7.87 -5.33 -20.53
N LYS A 76 6.68 -5.14 -21.09
CA LYS A 76 5.72 -6.22 -21.26
C LYS A 76 5.25 -6.86 -19.96
N THR A 77 5.24 -6.08 -18.87
CA THR A 77 4.66 -6.54 -17.61
C THR A 77 3.21 -6.98 -17.85
N PRO A 78 2.85 -8.23 -17.57
CA PRO A 78 1.51 -8.72 -17.84
C PRO A 78 0.45 -7.98 -17.02
N ILE A 79 -0.66 -7.65 -17.66
CA ILE A 79 -1.87 -7.13 -17.02
C ILE A 79 -2.92 -8.23 -17.14
N VAL A 80 -3.18 -8.92 -16.05
CA VAL A 80 -4.17 -10.00 -16.02
C VAL A 80 -5.53 -9.42 -15.68
N ASN A 81 -6.38 -9.31 -16.70
CA ASN A 81 -7.74 -8.75 -16.64
C ASN A 81 -7.75 -7.27 -16.20
N GLU A 82 -8.05 -7.02 -14.94
CA GLU A 82 -8.08 -5.71 -14.30
C GLU A 82 -7.09 -5.68 -13.13
N VAL A 83 -6.61 -4.50 -12.80
CA VAL A 83 -5.71 -4.31 -11.65
C VAL A 83 -6.45 -3.67 -10.49
N SER A 84 -6.09 -4.06 -9.29
CA SER A 84 -6.70 -3.58 -8.05
C SER A 84 -5.66 -3.43 -6.94
N ARG A 85 -6.06 -3.00 -5.77
CA ARG A 85 -5.17 -2.94 -4.59
C ARG A 85 -4.57 -4.29 -4.21
N ALA A 86 -5.25 -5.40 -4.54
CA ALA A 86 -4.73 -6.75 -4.33
C ALA A 86 -3.41 -7.04 -5.07
N ASN A 87 -3.10 -6.27 -6.13
CA ASN A 87 -1.81 -6.35 -6.83
C ASN A 87 -0.65 -5.76 -6.01
N GLY A 88 -0.96 -5.01 -4.95
CA GLY A 88 0.02 -4.41 -4.05
C GLY A 88 0.70 -3.15 -4.59
N ILE A 89 1.47 -2.52 -3.73
CA ILE A 89 2.29 -1.34 -4.01
C ILE A 89 3.59 -1.41 -3.21
N ASN A 90 4.70 -0.89 -3.76
CA ASN A 90 6.00 -0.88 -3.08
C ASN A 90 6.34 -2.26 -2.49
N ILE A 91 6.21 -3.31 -3.29
CA ILE A 91 6.24 -4.70 -2.86
C ILE A 91 7.57 -5.05 -2.18
N ASP A 92 7.50 -5.50 -0.94
CA ASP A 92 8.64 -6.00 -0.16
C ASP A 92 8.51 -7.51 0.04
N THR A 93 9.41 -8.25 -0.59
CA THR A 93 9.49 -9.72 -0.48
C THR A 93 10.68 -10.18 0.37
N SER A 94 11.36 -9.26 1.05
CA SER A 94 12.62 -9.56 1.78
C SER A 94 12.45 -10.53 2.95
N SER A 95 11.22 -10.65 3.48
CA SER A 95 10.91 -11.49 4.64
C SER A 95 10.50 -12.93 4.30
N VAL A 96 10.32 -13.26 3.01
CA VAL A 96 9.85 -14.59 2.58
C VAL A 96 10.79 -15.21 1.56
N THR A 97 11.05 -16.50 1.73
CA THR A 97 11.86 -17.30 0.81
C THR A 97 11.00 -18.02 -0.25
N ASP A 98 9.75 -18.30 0.09
CA ASP A 98 8.79 -18.95 -0.80
C ASP A 98 7.50 -18.12 -0.83
N ILE A 99 7.12 -17.66 -2.01
CA ILE A 99 5.93 -16.83 -2.22
C ILE A 99 4.65 -17.64 -2.44
N THR A 100 4.75 -18.98 -2.60
CA THR A 100 3.62 -19.82 -3.00
C THR A 100 2.55 -19.95 -1.90
N ASN A 101 2.97 -19.97 -0.63
CA ASN A 101 2.08 -20.06 0.53
C ASN A 101 2.03 -18.73 1.30
N THR A 102 1.82 -17.63 0.57
CA THR A 102 1.77 -16.31 1.19
C THR A 102 0.57 -15.52 0.71
N VAL A 103 0.12 -14.61 1.56
CA VAL A 103 -0.88 -13.60 1.23
C VAL A 103 -0.25 -12.20 1.23
N ALA A 104 -0.85 -11.28 0.50
CA ALA A 104 -0.43 -9.89 0.49
C ALA A 104 -1.00 -9.19 1.73
N LEU A 105 -0.16 -8.40 2.40
CA LEU A 105 -0.52 -7.55 3.53
C LEU A 105 0.06 -6.17 3.27
N THR A 106 -0.77 -5.13 3.23
CA THR A 106 -0.30 -3.77 3.05
C THR A 106 -0.31 -3.02 4.37
N VAL A 107 0.83 -2.47 4.75
CA VAL A 107 1.01 -1.64 5.95
C VAL A 107 1.60 -0.28 5.56
N TYR A 108 1.38 0.72 6.40
CA TYR A 108 1.83 2.08 6.14
C TYR A 108 2.99 2.46 7.05
N TYR A 109 4.08 2.89 6.44
CA TYR A 109 5.25 3.43 7.11
C TYR A 109 5.40 4.92 6.84
N LEU A 110 6.30 5.57 7.56
CA LEU A 110 6.59 6.99 7.38
C LEU A 110 7.68 7.18 6.34
N GLY A 111 7.42 8.06 5.40
CA GLY A 111 8.41 8.63 4.48
C GLY A 111 8.58 10.11 4.75
N GLY A 112 9.65 10.72 4.23
CA GLY A 112 9.95 12.14 4.40
C GLY A 112 11.01 12.42 5.44
N GLU A 113 11.24 13.69 5.72
CA GLU A 113 12.25 14.17 6.67
C GLU A 113 11.63 15.20 7.63
N SER A 114 12.04 15.11 8.90
CA SER A 114 11.70 16.08 9.97
C SER A 114 10.20 16.41 10.06
N ASP A 115 9.79 17.62 9.69
CA ASP A 115 8.43 18.11 9.88
C ASP A 115 7.48 17.85 8.68
N ASN A 116 7.94 17.08 7.68
CA ASN A 116 7.19 16.79 6.46
C ASN A 116 7.06 15.28 6.22
N TYR A 117 6.50 14.57 7.19
CA TYR A 117 6.21 13.15 7.04
C TYR A 117 4.96 12.91 6.19
N TYR A 118 4.95 11.80 5.50
CA TYR A 118 3.81 11.26 4.77
C TYR A 118 3.77 9.74 4.91
N TYR A 119 2.57 9.16 4.79
CA TYR A 119 2.40 7.71 4.91
C TYR A 119 2.63 7.03 3.57
N VAL A 120 3.43 5.98 3.59
CA VAL A 120 3.81 5.19 2.40
C VAL A 120 3.29 3.77 2.56
N PRO A 121 2.34 3.33 1.73
CA PRO A 121 1.89 1.96 1.73
C PRO A 121 3.00 1.03 1.19
N VAL A 122 3.21 -0.08 1.90
CA VAL A 122 4.15 -1.13 1.52
C VAL A 122 3.43 -2.46 1.61
N THR A 123 3.36 -3.18 0.49
CA THR A 123 2.79 -4.52 0.46
C THR A 123 3.86 -5.54 0.74
N LYS A 124 3.68 -6.28 1.83
CA LYS A 124 4.52 -7.40 2.24
C LYS A 124 3.85 -8.73 1.90
N ARG A 125 4.64 -9.78 1.82
CA ARG A 125 4.14 -11.14 1.73
C ARG A 125 4.30 -11.79 3.09
N ILE A 126 3.20 -12.27 3.67
CA ILE A 126 3.17 -12.98 4.95
C ILE A 126 2.67 -14.40 4.74
N SER A 127 2.90 -15.30 5.71
CA SER A 127 2.40 -16.67 5.63
C SER A 127 0.87 -16.71 5.49
N SER A 128 0.36 -17.56 4.62
CA SER A 128 -1.08 -17.81 4.50
C SER A 128 -1.66 -18.61 5.68
N GLU A 129 -0.81 -19.09 6.59
CA GLU A 129 -1.20 -19.76 7.83
C GLU A 129 -1.50 -18.78 8.97
N GLU A 130 -1.35 -17.47 8.73
CA GLU A 130 -1.67 -16.42 9.69
C GLU A 130 -3.19 -16.30 9.83
N ASP A 131 -3.72 -16.77 10.95
CA ASP A 131 -5.18 -16.84 11.19
C ASP A 131 -5.78 -15.47 11.56
N ASN A 132 -4.95 -14.52 12.05
CA ASN A 132 -5.41 -13.23 12.55
C ASN A 132 -4.74 -12.07 11.78
N MET A 133 -5.43 -11.56 10.78
CA MET A 133 -4.92 -10.47 9.94
C MET A 133 -4.62 -9.19 10.74
N VAL A 134 -5.38 -8.90 11.80
CA VAL A 134 -5.14 -7.72 12.66
C VAL A 134 -3.83 -7.88 13.45
N GLU A 135 -3.54 -9.07 13.97
CA GLU A 135 -2.26 -9.35 14.63
C GLU A 135 -1.10 -9.28 13.64
N ALA A 136 -1.30 -9.81 12.43
CA ALA A 136 -0.31 -9.72 11.36
C ALA A 136 0.05 -8.28 11.01
N VAL A 137 -0.94 -7.39 10.91
CA VAL A 137 -0.71 -5.94 10.69
C VAL A 137 0.16 -5.35 11.81
N VAL A 138 -0.23 -5.59 13.07
CA VAL A 138 0.54 -5.08 14.22
C VAL A 138 1.96 -5.63 14.22
N HIS A 139 2.13 -6.92 13.98
CA HIS A 139 3.43 -7.58 13.92
C HIS A 139 4.34 -6.95 12.83
N GLU A 140 3.83 -6.74 11.62
CA GLU A 140 4.61 -6.15 10.54
C GLU A 140 4.92 -4.66 10.76
N LEU A 141 4.04 -3.89 11.44
CA LEU A 141 4.32 -2.51 11.84
C LEU A 141 5.42 -2.43 12.90
N VAL A 142 5.39 -3.31 13.90
CA VAL A 142 6.44 -3.42 14.94
C VAL A 142 7.78 -3.86 14.35
N LYS A 143 7.76 -4.84 13.45
CA LYS A 143 8.95 -5.30 12.73
C LYS A 143 9.59 -4.19 11.90
N GLY A 144 8.79 -3.25 11.42
CA GLY A 144 9.24 -2.09 10.68
C GLY A 144 9.53 -2.35 9.19
N PRO A 145 9.91 -1.28 8.47
CA PRO A 145 10.25 -1.35 7.06
C PRO A 145 11.59 -2.06 6.83
N ASN A 146 11.83 -2.48 5.58
CA ASN A 146 13.10 -3.05 5.18
C ASN A 146 14.26 -2.04 5.42
N ASN A 147 15.37 -2.51 5.95
CA ASN A 147 16.56 -1.69 6.24
C ASN A 147 17.16 -0.99 5.01
N SER A 148 16.87 -1.47 3.81
CA SER A 148 17.32 -0.83 2.56
C SER A 148 16.37 0.29 2.10
N SER A 149 15.20 0.45 2.72
CA SER A 149 14.29 1.54 2.46
C SER A 149 14.65 2.76 3.32
N ASN A 150 14.29 3.95 2.86
CA ASN A 150 14.40 5.18 3.65
C ASN A 150 13.13 5.46 4.47
N LEU A 151 12.33 4.43 4.73
CA LEU A 151 11.10 4.52 5.50
C LEU A 151 11.39 4.33 6.99
N LEU A 152 10.52 4.92 7.82
CA LEU A 152 10.59 4.89 9.28
C LEU A 152 9.34 4.27 9.87
N THR A 153 9.46 3.77 11.08
CA THR A 153 8.33 3.36 11.92
C THR A 153 8.46 4.00 13.30
N GLU A 154 7.33 4.37 13.92
CA GLU A 154 7.27 4.81 15.33
C GLU A 154 6.94 3.66 16.28
N PHE A 155 6.70 2.47 15.73
CA PHE A 155 6.41 1.29 16.56
C PHE A 155 7.70 0.79 17.21
N MET A 156 7.71 0.80 18.54
CA MET A 156 8.87 0.31 19.31
C MET A 156 9.01 -1.20 19.14
N PRO A 157 10.25 -1.74 19.06
CA PRO A 157 10.47 -3.18 18.85
C PRO A 157 9.82 -4.10 19.91
N ASP A 158 9.66 -3.59 21.15
CA ASP A 158 9.05 -4.33 22.27
C ASP A 158 7.55 -4.02 22.44
N LEU A 159 6.94 -3.32 21.49
CA LEU A 159 5.49 -3.11 21.50
C LEU A 159 4.77 -4.42 21.23
N ALA A 160 3.85 -4.79 22.09
CA ALA A 160 3.12 -6.05 22.00
C ALA A 160 1.65 -5.89 22.38
N LEU A 161 0.80 -6.71 21.77
CA LEU A 161 -0.58 -6.89 22.21
C LEU A 161 -0.62 -7.71 23.50
N LEU A 162 -1.37 -7.22 24.50
CA LEU A 162 -1.58 -7.92 25.78
C LEU A 162 -2.72 -8.92 25.71
N THR A 163 -3.65 -8.74 24.79
CA THR A 163 -4.80 -9.61 24.54
C THR A 163 -5.06 -9.71 23.05
N GLU A 164 -5.74 -10.79 22.65
CA GLU A 164 -6.20 -10.92 21.28
C GLU A 164 -7.07 -9.73 20.84
N PRO A 165 -6.93 -9.26 19.57
CA PRO A 165 -7.78 -8.22 19.01
C PRO A 165 -9.25 -8.58 19.08
N LYS A 166 -10.10 -7.62 19.42
CA LYS A 166 -11.55 -7.79 19.40
C LYS A 166 -12.15 -7.01 18.25
N ILE A 167 -12.86 -7.73 17.38
CA ILE A 167 -13.57 -7.14 16.25
C ILE A 167 -15.06 -7.24 16.53
N THR A 168 -15.76 -6.12 16.49
CA THR A 168 -17.21 -6.07 16.67
C THR A 168 -17.93 -6.21 15.33
N ASN A 169 -19.21 -6.58 15.36
CA ASN A 169 -20.02 -6.76 14.14
C ASN A 169 -20.21 -5.47 13.32
N ASP A 170 -19.98 -4.30 13.91
CA ASP A 170 -19.99 -2.99 13.23
C ASP A 170 -18.61 -2.58 12.72
N GLY A 171 -17.65 -3.50 12.68
CA GLY A 171 -16.32 -3.30 12.10
C GLY A 171 -15.34 -2.52 12.97
N LYS A 172 -15.63 -2.31 14.26
CA LYS A 172 -14.68 -1.68 15.17
C LYS A 172 -13.67 -2.68 15.69
N VAL A 173 -12.40 -2.30 15.65
CA VAL A 173 -11.28 -3.07 16.19
C VAL A 173 -10.85 -2.46 17.52
N SER A 174 -10.74 -3.30 18.55
CA SER A 174 -10.20 -2.92 19.86
C SER A 174 -8.89 -3.65 20.09
N LEU A 175 -7.82 -2.90 20.34
CA LEU A 175 -6.47 -3.38 20.61
C LEU A 175 -6.04 -2.99 22.00
N ASN A 176 -5.35 -3.90 22.68
CA ASN A 176 -4.80 -3.67 24.02
C ASN A 176 -3.29 -3.90 23.98
N PHE A 177 -2.55 -2.81 24.07
CA PHE A 177 -1.10 -2.82 24.01
C PHE A 177 -0.44 -2.73 25.39
N ASN A 178 0.83 -3.14 25.46
CA ASN A 178 1.68 -2.85 26.59
C ASN A 178 2.09 -1.36 26.64
N GLU A 179 2.79 -0.95 27.69
CA GLU A 179 3.20 0.44 27.93
C GLU A 179 4.12 1.04 26.85
N ASN A 180 4.74 0.21 26.01
CA ASN A 180 5.58 0.67 24.91
C ASN A 180 4.81 1.40 23.81
N ILE A 181 3.47 1.44 23.88
CA ILE A 181 2.62 2.25 22.99
C ILE A 181 2.84 3.76 23.19
N TYR A 182 3.33 4.17 24.35
CA TYR A 182 3.45 5.58 24.70
C TYR A 182 4.76 6.23 24.23
N GLY A 183 5.61 5.62 23.50
CA GLY A 183 6.82 6.22 22.93
C GLY A 183 7.75 6.99 23.90
N SER A 184 7.28 7.33 25.10
CA SER A 184 8.00 8.03 26.17
C SER A 184 7.46 7.59 27.53
N PHE A 185 8.37 7.29 28.48
CA PHE A 185 8.00 6.92 29.84
C PHE A 185 7.53 8.12 30.71
N GLU A 186 7.71 9.34 30.22
CA GLU A 186 7.35 10.55 30.95
C GLU A 186 5.93 11.03 30.69
N GLN A 187 5.34 10.62 29.54
CA GLN A 187 3.98 11.02 29.14
C GLN A 187 3.25 9.82 28.56
N GLU A 188 2.12 9.46 29.15
CA GLU A 188 1.20 8.43 28.64
C GLU A 188 0.38 8.98 27.45
N ILE A 189 1.07 9.43 26.40
CA ILE A 189 0.46 9.96 25.19
C ILE A 189 0.88 9.07 24.02
N VAL A 190 -0.10 8.54 23.30
CA VAL A 190 0.14 7.81 22.06
C VAL A 190 0.35 8.82 20.94
N SER A 191 1.40 8.63 20.13
CA SER A 191 1.68 9.47 18.97
C SER A 191 0.54 9.42 17.95
N GLU A 192 0.11 10.57 17.44
CA GLU A 192 -0.88 10.67 16.38
C GLU A 192 -0.41 9.94 15.11
N THR A 193 0.86 10.08 14.78
CA THR A 193 1.49 9.43 13.62
C THR A 193 1.44 7.90 13.73
N LEU A 194 1.64 7.36 14.94
CA LEU A 194 1.50 5.92 15.19
C LEU A 194 0.05 5.47 15.04
N ILE A 195 -0.91 6.23 15.58
CA ILE A 195 -2.34 5.94 15.45
C ILE A 195 -2.75 5.94 13.97
N ASP A 196 -2.36 6.95 13.22
CA ASP A 196 -2.69 7.06 11.80
C ASP A 196 -2.11 5.90 10.98
N ALA A 197 -0.83 5.55 11.20
CA ALA A 197 -0.20 4.41 10.52
C ALA A 197 -0.94 3.10 10.83
N LEU A 198 -1.35 2.90 12.08
CA LEU A 198 -2.13 1.74 12.52
C LEU A 198 -3.52 1.71 11.86
N VAL A 199 -4.25 2.82 11.89
CA VAL A 199 -5.59 2.94 11.29
C VAL A 199 -5.53 2.72 9.78
N LEU A 200 -4.60 3.38 9.08
CA LEU A 200 -4.42 3.20 7.65
C LEU A 200 -4.13 1.72 7.31
N SER A 201 -3.23 1.09 8.07
CA SER A 201 -2.84 -0.30 7.84
C SER A 201 -3.99 -1.28 8.09
N LEU A 202 -4.79 -1.07 9.14
CA LEU A 202 -5.92 -1.93 9.46
C LEU A 202 -7.09 -1.75 8.48
N THR A 203 -7.34 -0.52 8.05
CA THR A 203 -8.45 -0.22 7.12
C THR A 203 -8.13 -0.60 5.67
N GLU A 204 -6.86 -0.80 5.33
CA GLU A 204 -6.44 -1.27 4.01
C GLU A 204 -6.76 -2.76 3.77
N GLN A 205 -6.92 -3.55 4.83
CA GLN A 205 -7.20 -4.99 4.74
C GLN A 205 -8.69 -5.27 4.45
N LYS A 206 -9.36 -4.42 3.69
CA LYS A 206 -10.75 -4.68 3.26
C LYS A 206 -10.73 -5.76 2.18
N ASP A 207 -11.54 -6.81 2.39
CA ASP A 207 -11.87 -7.85 1.41
C ASP A 207 -12.64 -7.28 0.21
#